data_108dd6adede4052c70f2c660eeb1b4ad
#
_entry.id   108dd6adede4052c70f2c660eeb1b4ad
#
_cell.length_a   1.000
_cell.length_b   1.000
_cell.length_c   1.000
_cell.angle_alpha   90.00
_cell.angle_beta   90.00
_cell.angle_gamma   90.00
#
_symmetry.space_group_name_H-M   'P 1'
#
loop_
_entity.id
_entity.type
_entity.pdbx_description
1 polymer ?
#
loop_
_entity_poly.entity_id
_entity_poly.type
_entity_poly.pdbx_seq_one_letter_code
_entity_poly.pdbx_strand_id
1 'polypeptide(L)'
;EKLAQKLLRINLSDLAAMGSKPYGYILNIAIPNTSDYWLKKFSDGLLKDSKKFKLKLFGGDICNATKIFLCLTIFGKKTKKLHTSASACDKSDICVSGNLGDAAIGYNILYDFKKIKCKEYDKKYFYDKYFLPDPKINIGFKLLGKVDFCTDISDGIYSEISKVSDKSNLEAVIFLD
;
A
#
# COMPACT_ATOMS: atom_id res chain seq x y z
N GLU A 1 -10.03 -12.57 5.75
CA GLU A 1 -9.26 -12.59 4.47
C GLU A 1 -8.76 -11.20 4.09
N LYS A 2 -9.66 -10.23 3.84
CA LYS A 2 -9.29 -8.89 3.34
C LYS A 2 -8.29 -8.16 4.24
N LEU A 3 -8.36 -8.31 5.57
CA LEU A 3 -7.38 -7.70 6.49
C LEU A 3 -5.95 -8.18 6.22
N ALA A 4 -5.76 -9.48 6.06
CA ALA A 4 -4.46 -10.07 5.74
C ALA A 4 -3.95 -9.63 4.37
N GLN A 5 -4.83 -9.58 3.37
CA GLN A 5 -4.50 -9.11 2.03
C GLN A 5 -4.14 -7.62 2.04
N LYS A 6 -4.90 -6.79 2.78
CA LYS A 6 -4.57 -5.36 2.92
C LYS A 6 -3.19 -5.18 3.54
N LEU A 7 -2.91 -5.90 4.64
CA LEU A 7 -1.61 -5.84 5.32
C LEU A 7 -0.44 -6.14 4.36
N LEU A 8 -0.55 -7.18 3.55
CA LEU A 8 0.48 -7.49 2.54
C LEU A 8 0.59 -6.41 1.47
N ARG A 9 -0.55 -5.93 0.96
CA ARG A 9 -0.58 -5.02 -0.20
C ARG A 9 -0.09 -3.62 0.11
N ILE A 10 -0.35 -3.10 1.32
CA ILE A 10 0.21 -1.79 1.71
C ILE A 10 1.74 -1.86 1.80
N ASN A 11 2.30 -2.92 2.37
CA ASN A 11 3.75 -3.11 2.41
C ASN A 11 4.36 -3.43 1.03
N LEU A 12 3.62 -4.08 0.15
CA LEU A 12 4.03 -4.26 -1.24
C LEU A 12 4.07 -2.95 -2.02
N SER A 13 3.27 -1.97 -1.62
CA SER A 13 3.28 -0.62 -2.20
C SER A 13 4.63 0.07 -1.98
N ASP A 14 5.21 -0.05 -0.78
CA ASP A 14 6.56 0.46 -0.49
C ASP A 14 7.62 -0.17 -1.40
N LEU A 15 7.55 -1.50 -1.60
CA LEU A 15 8.47 -2.18 -2.52
C LEU A 15 8.27 -1.73 -3.98
N ALA A 16 7.01 -1.46 -4.36
CA ALA A 16 6.70 -0.93 -5.69
C ALA A 16 7.31 0.46 -5.88
N ALA A 17 7.16 1.34 -4.89
CA ALA A 17 7.77 2.67 -4.90
C ALA A 17 9.30 2.61 -5.04
N MET A 18 9.94 1.65 -4.39
CA MET A 18 11.38 1.42 -4.51
C MET A 18 11.80 0.73 -5.82
N GLY A 19 10.85 0.22 -6.63
CA GLY A 19 11.15 -0.58 -7.82
C GLY A 19 11.76 -1.95 -7.50
N SER A 20 11.50 -2.47 -6.30
CA SER A 20 12.04 -3.73 -5.82
C SER A 20 11.13 -4.91 -6.15
N LYS A 21 11.71 -6.09 -6.41
CA LYS A 21 10.93 -7.32 -6.60
C LYS A 21 10.55 -7.92 -5.25
N PRO A 22 9.26 -8.23 -5.01
CA PRO A 22 8.85 -8.92 -3.79
C PRO A 22 9.62 -10.23 -3.59
N TYR A 23 9.98 -10.52 -2.34
CA TYR A 23 10.70 -11.74 -2.01
C TYR A 23 10.05 -12.52 -0.87
N GLY A 24 9.78 -11.88 0.25
CA GLY A 24 9.14 -12.49 1.39
C GLY A 24 8.90 -11.52 2.53
N TYR A 25 8.41 -12.03 3.65
CA TYR A 25 8.04 -11.22 4.80
C TYR A 25 8.17 -11.99 6.12
N ILE A 26 8.27 -11.22 7.20
CA ILE A 26 8.12 -11.68 8.59
C ILE A 26 6.84 -11.04 9.13
N LEU A 27 6.05 -11.82 9.88
CA LEU A 27 4.76 -11.37 10.40
C LEU A 27 4.66 -11.62 11.90
N ASN A 28 4.56 -10.57 12.70
CA ASN A 28 4.28 -10.65 14.11
C ASN A 28 2.82 -10.26 14.37
N ILE A 29 2.12 -11.08 15.14
CA ILE A 29 0.70 -10.97 15.42
C ILE A 29 0.49 -10.93 16.93
N ALA A 30 -0.16 -9.88 17.42
CA ALA A 30 -0.70 -9.85 18.78
C ALA A 30 -2.23 -9.83 18.67
N ILE A 31 -2.90 -10.83 19.23
CA ILE A 31 -4.35 -11.02 19.09
C ILE A 31 -5.00 -11.45 20.40
N PRO A 32 -6.26 -11.06 20.65
CA PRO A 32 -7.05 -11.64 21.73
C PRO A 32 -7.41 -13.10 21.40
N ASN A 33 -8.00 -13.82 22.33
CA ASN A 33 -8.57 -15.12 22.02
C ASN A 33 -9.55 -15.00 20.86
N THR A 34 -9.20 -15.61 19.76
CA THR A 34 -9.98 -15.57 18.50
C THR A 34 -10.42 -16.98 18.14
N SER A 35 -11.46 -17.08 17.32
CA SER A 35 -11.92 -18.38 16.82
C SER A 35 -10.97 -18.95 15.76
N ASP A 36 -10.91 -20.27 15.67
CA ASP A 36 -10.19 -20.98 14.60
C ASP A 36 -10.65 -20.55 13.22
N TYR A 37 -11.95 -20.21 13.09
CA TYR A 37 -12.50 -19.67 11.85
C TYR A 37 -11.82 -18.35 11.44
N TRP A 38 -11.59 -17.42 12.40
CA TRP A 38 -10.92 -16.15 12.11
C TRP A 38 -9.46 -16.39 11.69
N LEU A 39 -8.74 -17.25 12.43
CA LEU A 39 -7.35 -17.60 12.12
C LEU A 39 -7.23 -18.24 10.74
N LYS A 40 -8.13 -19.17 10.43
CA LYS A 40 -8.19 -19.80 9.10
C LYS A 40 -8.41 -18.75 8.00
N LYS A 41 -9.40 -17.87 8.15
CA LYS A 41 -9.69 -16.81 7.16
C LYS A 41 -8.55 -15.82 7.00
N PHE A 42 -7.86 -15.47 8.09
CA PHE A 42 -6.68 -14.62 8.04
C PHE A 42 -5.55 -15.31 7.27
N SER A 43 -5.26 -16.57 7.57
CA SER A 43 -4.26 -17.39 6.87
C SER A 43 -4.59 -17.59 5.39
N ASP A 44 -5.86 -17.84 5.05
CA ASP A 44 -6.32 -17.94 3.66
C ASP A 44 -6.01 -16.66 2.87
N GLY A 45 -6.23 -15.50 3.50
CA GLY A 45 -5.91 -14.20 2.91
C GLY A 45 -4.41 -13.99 2.68
N LEU A 46 -3.58 -14.38 3.66
CA LEU A 46 -2.11 -14.35 3.51
C LEU A 46 -1.66 -15.26 2.37
N LEU A 47 -2.14 -16.50 2.35
CA LEU A 47 -1.79 -17.49 1.33
C LEU A 47 -2.16 -17.04 -0.07
N LYS A 48 -3.36 -16.46 -0.23
CA LYS A 48 -3.87 -15.97 -1.51
C LYS A 48 -2.95 -14.91 -2.12
N ASP A 49 -2.60 -13.88 -1.35
CA ASP A 49 -1.76 -12.80 -1.85
C ASP A 49 -0.27 -13.20 -1.87
N SER A 50 0.21 -14.05 -0.95
CA SER A 50 1.56 -14.62 -1.05
C SER A 50 1.76 -15.39 -2.35
N LYS A 51 0.79 -16.20 -2.78
CA LYS A 51 0.82 -16.88 -4.08
C LYS A 51 0.79 -15.88 -5.25
N LYS A 52 -0.14 -14.90 -5.19
CA LYS A 52 -0.31 -13.90 -6.24
C LYS A 52 0.97 -13.10 -6.48
N PHE A 53 1.63 -12.65 -5.41
CA PHE A 53 2.82 -11.79 -5.45
C PHE A 53 4.15 -12.55 -5.30
N LYS A 54 4.10 -13.89 -5.26
CA LYS A 54 5.26 -14.78 -5.12
C LYS A 54 6.11 -14.47 -3.87
N LEU A 55 5.44 -14.17 -2.76
CA LEU A 55 6.04 -13.92 -1.45
C LEU A 55 6.23 -15.22 -0.67
N LYS A 56 7.30 -15.27 0.14
CA LYS A 56 7.55 -16.34 1.12
C LYS A 56 7.38 -15.77 2.52
N LEU A 57 6.64 -16.47 3.37
CA LEU A 57 6.66 -16.22 4.80
C LEU A 57 7.95 -16.84 5.38
N PHE A 58 8.82 -16.02 5.95
CA PHE A 58 10.08 -16.48 6.55
C PHE A 58 9.94 -16.88 8.01
N GLY A 59 8.94 -16.34 8.69
CA GLY A 59 8.69 -16.60 10.10
C GLY A 59 7.90 -15.45 10.73
N GLY A 60 7.88 -15.46 12.03
CA GLY A 60 7.19 -14.46 12.85
C GLY A 60 6.83 -15.02 14.20
N ASP A 61 6.00 -14.31 14.92
CA ASP A 61 5.53 -14.72 16.24
C ASP A 61 4.05 -14.37 16.43
N ILE A 62 3.40 -15.11 17.32
CA ILE A 62 2.02 -14.87 17.72
C ILE A 62 1.97 -14.80 19.25
N CYS A 63 1.50 -13.68 19.76
CA CYS A 63 1.30 -13.49 21.19
C CYS A 63 -0.14 -13.08 21.53
N ASN A 64 -0.51 -13.27 22.80
CA ASN A 64 -1.80 -12.86 23.29
C ASN A 64 -1.81 -11.34 23.60
N ALA A 65 -2.91 -10.68 23.27
CA ALA A 65 -3.14 -9.26 23.55
C ALA A 65 -4.63 -8.94 23.69
N THR A 66 -4.96 -7.78 24.21
CA THR A 66 -6.36 -7.36 24.35
C THR A 66 -6.97 -6.83 23.05
N LYS A 67 -6.12 -6.43 22.09
CA LYS A 67 -6.53 -5.91 20.78
C LYS A 67 -5.67 -6.56 19.68
N ILE A 68 -6.20 -6.57 18.48
CA ILE A 68 -5.45 -7.04 17.31
C ILE A 68 -4.38 -6.00 16.95
N PHE A 69 -3.14 -6.44 16.95
CA PHE A 69 -2.02 -5.68 16.42
C PHE A 69 -1.24 -6.57 15.44
N LEU A 70 -0.99 -6.04 14.25
CA LEU A 70 -0.32 -6.75 13.16
C LEU A 70 0.89 -5.94 12.72
N CYS A 71 2.06 -6.55 12.75
CA CYS A 71 3.30 -5.95 12.30
C CYS A 71 3.93 -6.83 11.24
N LEU A 72 4.16 -6.28 10.04
CA LEU A 72 4.74 -6.99 8.93
C LEU A 72 5.99 -6.26 8.44
N THR A 73 7.07 -7.01 8.31
CA THR A 73 8.30 -6.56 7.66
C THR A 73 8.43 -7.25 6.32
N ILE A 74 8.43 -6.49 5.23
CA ILE A 74 8.54 -7.03 3.89
C ILE A 74 9.96 -6.89 3.35
N PHE A 75 10.39 -7.88 2.58
CA PHE A 75 11.70 -7.93 1.94
C PHE A 75 11.54 -7.98 0.43
N GLY A 76 12.33 -7.17 -0.26
CA GLY A 76 12.42 -7.17 -1.70
C GLY A 76 13.83 -7.49 -2.18
N LYS A 77 13.94 -8.00 -3.40
CA LYS A 77 15.22 -8.21 -4.07
C LYS A 77 15.58 -7.01 -4.93
N LYS A 78 16.76 -6.44 -4.71
CA LYS A 78 17.34 -5.43 -5.57
C LYS A 78 17.78 -6.09 -6.89
N THR A 79 17.31 -5.58 -8.01
CA THR A 79 17.70 -6.05 -9.34
C THR A 79 18.46 -5.01 -10.15
N LYS A 80 18.28 -3.72 -9.82
CA LYS A 80 18.94 -2.56 -10.43
C LYS A 80 19.14 -1.49 -9.35
N LYS A 81 19.56 -0.27 -9.74
CA LYS A 81 19.54 0.87 -8.82
C LYS A 81 18.09 1.11 -8.40
N LEU A 82 17.80 0.99 -7.10
CA LEU A 82 16.47 1.24 -6.57
C LEU A 82 16.13 2.74 -6.63
N HIS A 83 14.85 3.06 -6.69
CA HIS A 83 14.40 4.39 -6.33
C HIS A 83 14.73 4.63 -4.86
N THR A 84 15.59 5.55 -4.61
CA THR A 84 15.81 6.10 -3.27
C THR A 84 15.08 7.42 -3.20
N SER A 85 14.86 7.95 -2.01
CA SER A 85 14.24 9.27 -1.83
C SER A 85 15.20 10.38 -2.31
N ALA A 86 15.55 10.35 -3.59
CA ALA A 86 16.25 11.42 -4.25
C ALA A 86 15.35 12.65 -4.36
N SER A 87 15.91 13.79 -4.66
CA SER A 87 15.16 15.00 -4.93
C SER A 87 14.59 14.96 -6.35
N ALA A 88 13.43 15.57 -6.53
CA ALA A 88 12.90 15.87 -7.86
C ALA A 88 13.76 16.93 -8.54
N CYS A 89 13.75 16.98 -9.87
CA CYS A 89 14.38 18.01 -10.66
C CYS A 89 13.41 19.18 -10.94
N ASP A 90 13.96 20.36 -11.19
CA ASP A 90 13.15 21.50 -11.64
C ASP A 90 12.42 21.14 -12.94
N LYS A 91 11.15 21.53 -13.04
CA LYS A 91 10.25 21.27 -14.19
C LYS A 91 9.93 19.78 -14.41
N SER A 92 10.12 18.91 -13.42
CA SER A 92 9.66 17.54 -13.50
C SER A 92 8.12 17.46 -13.45
N ASP A 93 7.53 16.63 -14.30
CA ASP A 93 6.10 16.34 -14.27
C ASP A 93 5.74 15.43 -13.10
N ILE A 94 4.59 15.69 -12.46
CA ILE A 94 4.04 14.84 -11.40
C ILE A 94 3.07 13.85 -12.03
N CYS A 95 3.41 12.56 -11.98
CA CYS A 95 2.59 11.49 -12.53
C CYS A 95 2.02 10.59 -11.42
N VAL A 96 0.75 10.23 -11.52
CA VAL A 96 0.07 9.31 -10.59
C VAL A 96 -0.45 8.08 -11.32
N SER A 97 -0.24 6.89 -10.74
CA SER A 97 -0.72 5.62 -11.31
C SER A 97 -2.08 5.21 -10.75
N GLY A 98 -3.15 5.77 -11.24
CA GLY A 98 -4.52 5.42 -10.83
C GLY A 98 -5.33 6.63 -10.37
N ASN A 99 -6.49 6.36 -9.79
CA ASN A 99 -7.41 7.41 -9.34
C ASN A 99 -7.11 7.80 -7.90
N LEU A 100 -6.99 9.10 -7.66
CA LEU A 100 -6.85 9.66 -6.32
C LEU A 100 -8.20 9.67 -5.59
N GLY A 101 -8.18 9.38 -4.30
CA GLY A 101 -9.37 9.48 -3.44
C GLY A 101 -10.25 8.23 -3.36
N ASP A 102 -10.16 7.27 -4.28
CA ASP A 102 -11.01 6.06 -4.28
C ASP A 102 -10.99 5.31 -2.94
N ALA A 103 -9.81 5.10 -2.36
CA ALA A 103 -9.65 4.43 -1.07
C ALA A 103 -10.22 5.27 0.09
N ALA A 104 -10.07 6.59 0.04
CA ALA A 104 -10.63 7.50 1.03
C ALA A 104 -12.18 7.52 0.98
N ILE A 105 -12.76 7.46 -0.20
CA ILE A 105 -14.21 7.29 -0.37
C ILE A 105 -14.66 5.97 0.26
N GLY A 106 -13.96 4.85 -0.02
CA GLY A 106 -14.24 3.55 0.57
C GLY A 106 -14.18 3.55 2.09
N TYR A 107 -13.19 4.22 2.66
CA TYR A 107 -13.06 4.42 4.10
C TYR A 107 -14.23 5.22 4.68
N ASN A 108 -14.59 6.34 4.05
CA ASN A 108 -15.70 7.17 4.52
C ASN A 108 -17.04 6.45 4.46
N ILE A 109 -17.29 5.65 3.40
CA ILE A 109 -18.50 4.82 3.29
C ILE A 109 -18.54 3.77 4.40
N LEU A 110 -17.40 3.13 4.72
CA LEU A 110 -17.30 2.07 5.73
C LEU A 110 -17.65 2.56 7.13
N TYR A 111 -17.18 3.75 7.48
CA TYR A 111 -17.36 4.33 8.81
C TYR A 111 -18.47 5.38 8.90
N ASP A 112 -19.19 5.60 7.82
CA ASP A 112 -20.30 6.57 7.70
C ASP A 112 -19.93 8.00 8.19
N PHE A 113 -18.66 8.37 8.06
CA PHE A 113 -18.18 9.70 8.47
C PHE A 113 -18.79 10.84 7.66
N LYS A 114 -19.14 10.55 6.40
CA LYS A 114 -19.88 11.47 5.52
C LYS A 114 -20.93 10.66 4.78
N LYS A 115 -22.16 11.18 4.74
CA LYS A 115 -23.25 10.57 3.95
C LYS A 115 -22.94 10.68 2.46
N ILE A 116 -22.13 9.76 1.95
CA ILE A 116 -21.81 9.67 0.54
C ILE A 116 -22.94 8.91 -0.15
N LYS A 117 -23.73 9.63 -0.96
CA LYS A 117 -24.77 9.02 -1.79
C LYS A 117 -24.12 8.38 -3.01
N CYS A 118 -24.03 7.04 -3.03
CA CYS A 118 -23.58 6.30 -4.20
C CYS A 118 -24.41 5.01 -4.38
N LYS A 119 -24.43 4.50 -5.61
CA LYS A 119 -25.11 3.23 -5.92
C LYS A 119 -24.38 2.06 -5.23
N GLU A 120 -25.10 0.96 -4.98
CA GLU A 120 -24.52 -0.23 -4.32
C GLU A 120 -23.33 -0.81 -5.09
N TYR A 121 -23.37 -0.76 -6.43
CA TYR A 121 -22.25 -1.18 -7.28
C TYR A 121 -21.00 -0.33 -7.02
N ASP A 122 -21.15 0.98 -6.91
CA ASP A 122 -20.06 1.90 -6.67
C ASP A 122 -19.47 1.72 -5.26
N LYS A 123 -20.30 1.42 -4.26
CA LYS A 123 -19.83 1.10 -2.90
C LYS A 123 -18.89 -0.09 -2.89
N LYS A 124 -19.23 -1.17 -3.62
CA LYS A 124 -18.35 -2.35 -3.73
C LYS A 124 -17.01 -1.98 -4.34
N TYR A 125 -16.99 -1.16 -5.38
CA TYR A 125 -15.77 -0.67 -6.01
C TYR A 125 -14.89 0.06 -5.00
N PHE A 126 -15.43 1.06 -4.29
CA PHE A 126 -14.69 1.84 -3.31
C PHE A 126 -14.23 1.01 -2.10
N TYR A 127 -15.05 0.07 -1.62
CA TYR A 127 -14.63 -0.88 -0.59
C TYR A 127 -13.44 -1.73 -1.04
N ASP A 128 -13.47 -2.22 -2.26
CA ASP A 128 -12.37 -3.01 -2.79
C ASP A 128 -11.10 -2.15 -2.96
N LYS A 129 -11.22 -0.90 -3.32
CA LYS A 129 -10.08 0.04 -3.36
C LYS A 129 -9.47 0.27 -1.97
N TYR A 130 -10.30 0.36 -0.93
CA TYR A 130 -9.81 0.51 0.44
C TYR A 130 -9.21 -0.77 1.02
N PHE A 131 -9.87 -1.92 0.83
CA PHE A 131 -9.43 -3.18 1.43
C PHE A 131 -8.38 -3.93 0.63
N LEU A 132 -8.39 -3.78 -0.67
CA LEU A 132 -7.56 -4.52 -1.60
C LEU A 132 -6.79 -3.58 -2.54
N PRO A 133 -5.98 -2.65 -2.00
CA PRO A 133 -5.19 -1.75 -2.84
C PRO A 133 -4.35 -2.57 -3.82
N ASP A 134 -4.11 -2.02 -5.01
CA ASP A 134 -3.32 -2.66 -6.05
C ASP A 134 -1.88 -2.13 -6.01
N PRO A 135 -0.93 -2.85 -5.41
CA PRO A 135 0.47 -2.44 -5.38
C PRO A 135 1.03 -2.46 -6.80
N LYS A 136 1.51 -1.32 -7.28
CA LYS A 136 1.95 -1.11 -8.67
C LYS A 136 3.36 -1.64 -8.94
N ILE A 137 3.68 -2.88 -8.50
CA ILE A 137 5.03 -3.48 -8.54
C ILE A 137 5.64 -3.43 -9.94
N ASN A 138 4.86 -3.80 -10.96
CA ASN A 138 5.36 -3.80 -12.33
C ASN A 138 5.65 -2.40 -12.86
N ILE A 139 4.86 -1.40 -12.44
CA ILE A 139 5.07 0.00 -12.80
C ILE A 139 6.34 0.50 -12.14
N GLY A 140 6.46 0.37 -10.81
CA GLY A 140 7.66 0.78 -10.09
C GLY A 140 8.94 0.17 -10.65
N PHE A 141 8.90 -1.12 -10.99
CA PHE A 141 10.04 -1.79 -11.62
C PHE A 141 10.38 -1.25 -13.01
N LYS A 142 9.39 -0.91 -13.83
CA LYS A 142 9.59 -0.35 -15.17
C LYS A 142 10.12 1.09 -15.16
N LEU A 143 9.86 1.82 -14.08
CA LEU A 143 10.31 3.20 -13.89
C LEU A 143 11.77 3.32 -13.44
N LEU A 144 12.43 2.21 -13.07
CA LEU A 144 13.82 2.22 -12.62
C LEU A 144 14.76 2.89 -13.63
N GLY A 145 15.40 3.98 -13.18
CA GLY A 145 16.30 4.79 -13.99
C GLY A 145 15.61 5.69 -15.01
N LYS A 146 14.30 5.89 -14.91
CA LYS A 146 13.52 6.73 -15.83
C LYS A 146 12.82 7.91 -15.13
N VAL A 147 12.80 7.92 -13.82
CA VAL A 147 12.21 8.97 -13.00
C VAL A 147 13.19 9.42 -11.92
N ASP A 148 13.11 10.66 -11.54
CA ASP A 148 13.99 11.27 -10.53
C ASP A 148 13.55 10.84 -9.13
N PHE A 149 12.24 10.75 -8.90
CA PHE A 149 11.63 10.39 -7.64
C PHE A 149 10.46 9.41 -7.85
N CYS A 150 10.25 8.51 -6.91
CA CYS A 150 9.10 7.62 -6.89
C CYS A 150 8.74 7.30 -5.45
N THR A 151 7.47 7.46 -5.10
CA THR A 151 6.90 7.10 -3.79
C THR A 151 5.54 6.46 -3.98
N ASP A 152 5.04 5.77 -2.98
CA ASP A 152 3.64 5.39 -2.91
C ASP A 152 2.81 6.51 -2.23
N ILE A 153 1.51 6.44 -2.33
CA ILE A 153 0.59 7.40 -1.72
C ILE A 153 -0.09 6.70 -0.55
N SER A 154 0.45 6.88 0.65
CA SER A 154 -0.08 6.28 1.88
C SER A 154 -0.97 7.24 2.66
N ASP A 155 -0.54 8.47 2.87
CA ASP A 155 -1.20 9.50 3.69
C ASP A 155 -1.93 10.56 2.83
N GLY A 156 -2.03 10.33 1.53
CA GLY A 156 -2.64 11.21 0.56
C GLY A 156 -1.62 12.01 -0.26
N ILE A 157 -2.07 12.43 -1.44
CA ILE A 157 -1.19 13.05 -2.44
C ILE A 157 -0.52 14.34 -1.92
N TYR A 158 -1.24 15.14 -1.12
CA TYR A 158 -0.69 16.38 -0.57
C TYR A 158 0.51 16.11 0.33
N SER A 159 0.40 15.14 1.24
CA SER A 159 1.50 14.75 2.14
C SER A 159 2.73 14.30 1.36
N GLU A 160 2.54 13.47 0.34
CA GLU A 160 3.67 12.94 -0.44
C GLU A 160 4.33 14.04 -1.28
N ILE A 161 3.55 14.92 -1.90
CA ILE A 161 4.10 16.05 -2.66
C ILE A 161 4.86 17.02 -1.74
N SER A 162 4.32 17.33 -0.55
CA SER A 162 5.03 18.19 0.42
C SER A 162 6.40 17.60 0.79
N LYS A 163 6.45 16.29 1.09
CA LYS A 163 7.73 15.61 1.39
C LYS A 163 8.75 15.72 0.25
N VAL A 164 8.28 15.62 -1.00
CA VAL A 164 9.16 15.75 -2.18
C VAL A 164 9.62 17.19 -2.36
N SER A 165 8.69 18.15 -2.25
CA SER A 165 8.97 19.59 -2.36
C SER A 165 10.03 20.04 -1.35
N ASP A 166 9.84 19.66 -0.07
CA ASP A 166 10.76 20.00 1.01
C ASP A 166 12.17 19.43 0.76
N LYS A 167 12.25 18.15 0.37
CA LYS A 167 13.53 17.49 0.08
C LYS A 167 14.25 18.05 -1.13
N SER A 168 13.49 18.55 -2.10
CA SER A 168 14.02 19.06 -3.37
C SER A 168 14.27 20.55 -3.35
N ASN A 169 13.76 21.25 -2.33
CA ASN A 169 13.69 22.71 -2.27
C ASN A 169 13.01 23.29 -3.54
N LEU A 170 11.91 22.68 -3.94
CA LEU A 170 11.11 23.04 -5.11
C LEU A 170 9.66 23.28 -4.71
N GLU A 171 8.96 24.10 -5.45
CA GLU A 171 7.52 24.29 -5.35
C GLU A 171 6.80 23.32 -6.30
N ALA A 172 5.74 22.67 -5.81
CA ALA A 172 4.87 21.83 -6.63
C ALA A 172 3.59 22.59 -6.96
N VAL A 173 3.29 22.71 -8.24
CA VAL A 173 2.07 23.38 -8.73
C VAL A 173 1.11 22.33 -9.28
N ILE A 174 -0.12 22.30 -8.75
CA ILE A 174 -1.18 21.39 -9.19
C ILE A 174 -2.33 22.25 -9.72
N PHE A 175 -2.68 22.04 -10.98
CA PHE A 175 -3.86 22.65 -11.57
C PHE A 175 -5.07 21.72 -11.33
N LEU A 176 -6.15 22.28 -10.83
CA LEU A 176 -7.42 21.58 -10.66
C LEU A 176 -8.36 22.11 -11.74
N ASP A 177 -8.74 21.25 -12.68
CA ASP A 177 -9.74 21.52 -13.74
C ASP A 177 -11.17 21.35 -13.20
#